data_cd1195a1f274a17f2bd5553ebb99d88a
#
_entry.id   cd1195a1f274a17f2bd5553ebb99d88a
#
_cell.length_a   1.000
_cell.length_b   1.000
_cell.length_c   1.000
_cell.angle_alpha   90.00
_cell.angle_beta   90.00
_cell.angle_gamma   90.00
#
_symmetry.space_group_name_H-M   'P 1'
#
loop_
_entity.id
_entity.type
_entity.pdbx_description
1 polymer ?
#
loop_
_entity_poly.entity_id
_entity_poly.type
_entity_poly.pdbx_seq_one_letter_code
_entity_poly.pdbx_strand_id
1 'polypeptide(L)'
;ESYAQSVTGVPDLSRTFILNALVALDNAAWMLWSQSRSVQGFDGLIPTGIRHALGHRQRQIALAPAIGYNMPDEQIRALLGAGAGILKVKIGHPGDEEEMVAGDIDGLARLHRIVGDTACALTTDGRVAYYLDANGRYRRREALERLLEAVHRIGLLDRILLLEEPFAADVVEDVDVRGLPVRVAADESLHDPADVERRHELGYGAVAIKPAGKTLSVAFDMVAEAHKSGMTAFVADNACVPWLLEWNKNVAARLPDFPGVCGGLIESNGAENYGRWQQMLEEHPCAGAPWLAAREGAYHLDDDYWQQSGGIFLDPAPYSRLLRPA
;
A
#
# COMPACT_ATOMS: atom_id res chain seq x y z
N GLU A 1 22.20 8.81 -2.45
CA GLU A 1 22.64 7.42 -2.23
C GLU A 1 24.07 7.36 -1.67
N SER A 2 25.08 7.87 -2.35
CA SER A 2 26.49 7.79 -1.93
C SER A 2 26.72 8.30 -0.50
N TYR A 3 26.05 9.38 -0.09
CA TYR A 3 26.15 9.90 1.28
C TYR A 3 25.55 8.92 2.30
N ALA A 4 24.35 8.38 2.04
CA ALA A 4 23.72 7.43 2.93
C ALA A 4 24.55 6.13 3.07
N GLN A 5 25.09 5.64 1.98
CA GLN A 5 25.99 4.47 1.98
C GLN A 5 27.27 4.75 2.79
N SER A 6 27.86 5.94 2.65
CA SER A 6 29.06 6.32 3.41
C SER A 6 28.83 6.45 4.92
N VAL A 7 27.64 6.94 5.32
CA VAL A 7 27.28 7.11 6.73
C VAL A 7 26.92 5.79 7.40
N THR A 8 26.22 4.90 6.68
CA THR A 8 25.78 3.60 7.22
C THR A 8 26.83 2.50 7.10
N GLY A 9 27.80 2.65 6.20
CA GLY A 9 28.77 1.61 5.85
C GLY A 9 28.15 0.43 5.06
N VAL A 10 26.93 0.60 4.54
CA VAL A 10 26.22 -0.44 3.75
C VAL A 10 26.27 -0.05 2.28
N PRO A 11 27.10 -0.72 1.44
CA PRO A 11 27.28 -0.35 0.03
C PRO A 11 25.99 -0.46 -0.81
N ASP A 12 25.18 -1.50 -0.52
CA ASP A 12 23.96 -1.83 -1.25
C ASP A 12 22.70 -1.44 -0.45
N LEU A 13 22.76 -0.31 0.26
CA LEU A 13 21.61 0.18 1.02
C LEU A 13 20.42 0.42 0.08
N SER A 14 19.30 -0.24 0.35
CA SER A 14 18.09 -0.12 -0.45
C SER A 14 17.65 1.35 -0.56
N ARG A 15 17.32 1.80 -1.78
CA ARG A 15 16.78 3.15 -2.05
C ARG A 15 15.50 3.41 -1.27
N THR A 16 14.67 2.39 -1.04
CA THR A 16 13.47 2.51 -0.20
C THR A 16 13.80 2.96 1.22
N PHE A 17 14.87 2.42 1.86
CA PHE A 17 15.28 2.89 3.20
C PHE A 17 15.82 4.31 3.18
N ILE A 18 16.52 4.70 2.13
CA ILE A 18 17.01 6.07 1.97
C ILE A 18 15.82 7.04 1.85
N LEU A 19 14.85 6.74 1.00
CA LEU A 19 13.66 7.56 0.83
C LEU A 19 12.81 7.60 2.11
N ASN A 20 12.67 6.47 2.81
CA ASN A 20 11.94 6.42 4.08
C ASN A 20 12.55 7.36 5.14
N ALA A 21 13.89 7.42 5.23
CA ALA A 21 14.57 8.36 6.14
C ALA A 21 14.31 9.84 5.78
N LEU A 22 13.96 10.14 4.53
CA LEU A 22 13.67 11.50 4.07
C LEU A 22 12.20 11.91 4.26
N VAL A 23 11.30 11.00 4.60
CA VAL A 23 9.85 11.27 4.72
C VAL A 23 9.58 12.42 5.69
N ALA A 24 10.21 12.43 6.86
CA ALA A 24 10.00 13.48 7.85
C ALA A 24 10.45 14.86 7.33
N LEU A 25 11.55 14.92 6.59
CA LEU A 25 12.06 16.17 6.00
C LEU A 25 11.16 16.65 4.85
N ASP A 26 10.72 15.75 3.98
CA ASP A 26 9.83 16.05 2.88
C ASP A 26 8.48 16.57 3.39
N ASN A 27 7.86 15.89 4.36
CA ASN A 27 6.62 16.34 4.98
C ASN A 27 6.78 17.71 5.65
N ALA A 28 7.90 17.96 6.36
CA ALA A 28 8.20 19.26 6.96
C ALA A 28 8.33 20.36 5.88
N ALA A 29 8.97 20.07 4.75
CA ALA A 29 9.09 20.99 3.64
C ALA A 29 7.72 21.32 3.04
N TRP A 30 6.85 20.33 2.83
CA TRP A 30 5.47 20.53 2.38
C TRP A 30 4.65 21.37 3.36
N MET A 31 4.80 21.15 4.67
CA MET A 31 4.13 21.92 5.71
C MET A 31 4.59 23.38 5.73
N LEU A 32 5.90 23.63 5.65
CA LEU A 32 6.45 25.00 5.56
C LEU A 32 5.99 25.71 4.28
N TRP A 33 5.99 25.01 3.16
CA TRP A 33 5.49 25.54 1.89
C TRP A 33 3.99 25.90 2.00
N SER A 34 3.18 25.02 2.59
CA SER A 34 1.75 25.26 2.77
C SER A 34 1.47 26.50 3.63
N GLN A 35 2.20 26.67 4.73
CA GLN A 35 2.11 27.84 5.59
C GLN A 35 2.49 29.11 4.83
N SER A 36 3.58 29.10 4.05
CA SER A 36 4.02 30.25 3.25
C SER A 36 3.02 30.68 2.19
N ARG A 37 2.13 29.78 1.77
CA ARG A 37 1.10 29.99 0.73
C ARG A 37 -0.32 30.06 1.29
N SER A 38 -0.50 29.97 2.62
CA SER A 38 -1.80 29.90 3.29
C SER A 38 -2.70 28.77 2.77
N VAL A 39 -2.08 27.63 2.41
CA VAL A 39 -2.79 26.41 2.01
C VAL A 39 -3.36 25.73 3.27
N GLN A 40 -4.67 25.43 3.25
CA GLN A 40 -5.40 24.89 4.40
C GLN A 40 -5.96 23.46 4.18
N GLY A 41 -5.45 22.73 3.22
CA GLY A 41 -5.94 21.38 2.95
C GLY A 41 -5.08 20.64 1.95
N PHE A 42 -5.16 19.33 1.96
CA PHE A 42 -4.32 18.47 1.12
C PHE A 42 -4.49 18.77 -0.39
N ASP A 43 -5.70 19.13 -0.83
CA ASP A 43 -5.94 19.50 -2.23
C ASP A 43 -5.06 20.66 -2.70
N GLY A 44 -4.70 21.57 -1.79
CA GLY A 44 -3.79 22.67 -2.07
C GLY A 44 -2.32 22.25 -2.17
N LEU A 45 -1.93 21.10 -1.63
CA LEU A 45 -0.58 20.54 -1.79
C LEU A 45 -0.39 19.90 -3.16
N ILE A 46 -1.47 19.46 -3.81
CA ILE A 46 -1.39 18.72 -5.08
C ILE A 46 -0.92 19.67 -6.19
N PRO A 47 0.21 19.39 -6.84
CA PRO A 47 0.68 20.18 -7.98
C PRO A 47 -0.37 20.23 -9.09
N THR A 48 -0.51 21.40 -9.73
CA THR A 48 -1.56 21.61 -10.73
C THR A 48 -1.52 20.60 -11.88
N GLY A 49 -0.32 20.17 -12.27
CA GLY A 49 -0.13 19.23 -13.38
C GLY A 49 -0.67 17.82 -13.13
N ILE A 50 -0.87 17.42 -11.86
CA ILE A 50 -1.33 16.06 -11.49
C ILE A 50 -2.72 16.03 -10.85
N ARG A 51 -3.41 17.16 -10.77
CA ARG A 51 -4.75 17.23 -10.15
C ARG A 51 -5.76 16.30 -10.81
N HIS A 52 -5.61 16.02 -12.09
CA HIS A 52 -6.47 15.09 -12.80
C HIS A 52 -6.27 13.62 -12.35
N ALA A 53 -5.06 13.26 -11.90
CA ALA A 53 -4.76 11.93 -11.38
C ALA A 53 -5.16 11.75 -9.89
N LEU A 54 -5.30 12.85 -9.15
CA LEU A 54 -5.65 12.90 -7.72
C LEU A 54 -6.92 13.75 -7.48
N GLY A 55 -7.90 13.67 -8.39
CA GLY A 55 -9.12 14.45 -8.34
C GLY A 55 -10.34 13.73 -7.75
N HIS A 56 -10.22 12.47 -7.36
CA HIS A 56 -11.32 11.73 -6.77
C HIS A 56 -11.57 12.12 -5.30
N ARG A 57 -12.75 11.78 -4.79
CA ARG A 57 -13.13 11.98 -3.38
C ARG A 57 -13.79 10.71 -2.86
N GLN A 58 -12.95 9.74 -2.47
CA GLN A 58 -13.43 8.49 -1.93
C GLN A 58 -14.13 8.71 -0.58
N ARG A 59 -15.31 8.11 -0.39
CA ARG A 59 -15.99 8.08 0.91
C ARG A 59 -15.50 6.93 1.77
N GLN A 60 -14.86 5.94 1.16
CA GLN A 60 -14.23 4.82 1.84
C GLN A 60 -12.96 4.38 1.11
N ILE A 61 -12.03 3.83 1.87
CA ILE A 61 -10.81 3.23 1.37
C ILE A 61 -10.74 1.83 1.96
N ALA A 62 -10.80 0.81 1.12
CA ALA A 62 -10.71 -0.58 1.55
C ALA A 62 -9.31 -0.86 2.11
N LEU A 63 -9.26 -1.43 3.31
CA LEU A 63 -8.04 -1.87 3.97
C LEU A 63 -7.71 -3.30 3.56
N ALA A 64 -6.46 -3.54 3.16
CA ALA A 64 -5.92 -4.85 2.88
C ALA A 64 -4.99 -5.30 4.04
N PRO A 65 -5.49 -6.02 5.05
CA PRO A 65 -4.66 -6.56 6.12
C PRO A 65 -3.73 -7.66 5.58
N ALA A 66 -2.52 -7.72 6.13
CA ALA A 66 -1.51 -8.68 5.70
C ALA A 66 -1.75 -10.06 6.33
N ILE A 67 -1.73 -11.10 5.51
CA ILE A 67 -1.78 -12.51 5.88
C ILE A 67 -0.39 -13.11 5.68
N GLY A 68 0.29 -13.41 6.77
CA GLY A 68 1.60 -14.07 6.74
C GLY A 68 1.48 -15.59 6.55
N TYR A 69 2.58 -16.24 6.17
CA TYR A 69 2.62 -17.69 5.86
C TYR A 69 2.03 -18.59 6.95
N ASN A 70 2.27 -18.26 8.21
CA ASN A 70 1.89 -19.08 9.36
C ASN A 70 0.75 -18.46 10.19
N MET A 71 -0.03 -17.54 9.61
CA MET A 71 -1.14 -16.94 10.34
C MET A 71 -2.17 -18.03 10.73
N PRO A 72 -2.56 -18.14 12.01
CA PRO A 72 -3.56 -19.11 12.45
C PRO A 72 -4.93 -18.89 11.80
N ASP A 73 -5.68 -19.98 11.58
CA ASP A 73 -7.02 -19.94 10.99
C ASP A 73 -7.98 -19.03 11.75
N GLU A 74 -7.89 -19.02 13.10
CA GLU A 74 -8.73 -18.17 13.95
C GLU A 74 -8.47 -16.68 13.70
N GLN A 75 -7.23 -16.29 13.46
CA GLN A 75 -6.89 -14.90 13.15
C GLN A 75 -7.44 -14.50 11.77
N ILE A 76 -7.33 -15.38 10.77
CA ILE A 76 -7.93 -15.15 9.46
C ILE A 76 -9.45 -14.99 9.58
N ARG A 77 -10.13 -15.89 10.34
CA ARG A 77 -11.57 -15.78 10.58
C ARG A 77 -11.95 -14.51 11.35
N ALA A 78 -11.11 -14.06 12.27
CA ALA A 78 -11.33 -12.81 13.00
C ALA A 78 -11.25 -11.60 12.06
N LEU A 79 -10.28 -11.55 11.13
CA LEU A 79 -10.20 -10.51 10.10
C LEU A 79 -11.45 -10.49 9.21
N LEU A 80 -11.90 -11.66 8.74
CA LEU A 80 -13.15 -11.78 7.95
C LEU A 80 -14.35 -11.32 8.76
N GLY A 81 -14.45 -11.72 10.04
CA GLY A 81 -15.51 -11.29 10.96
C GLY A 81 -15.49 -9.79 11.26
N ALA A 82 -14.34 -9.13 11.15
CA ALA A 82 -14.19 -7.68 11.23
C ALA A 82 -14.47 -6.96 9.89
N GLY A 83 -14.89 -7.70 8.84
CA GLY A 83 -15.27 -7.16 7.55
C GLY A 83 -14.12 -7.04 6.53
N ALA A 84 -12.95 -7.64 6.79
CA ALA A 84 -11.87 -7.63 5.81
C ALA A 84 -12.32 -8.26 4.49
N GLY A 85 -12.40 -7.47 3.44
CA GLY A 85 -12.87 -7.88 2.12
C GLY A 85 -11.74 -8.04 1.09
N ILE A 86 -10.55 -7.55 1.41
CA ILE A 86 -9.34 -7.69 0.58
C ILE A 86 -8.24 -8.19 1.50
N LEU A 87 -7.67 -9.35 1.18
CA LEU A 87 -6.62 -9.97 1.97
C LEU A 87 -5.29 -9.88 1.24
N LYS A 88 -4.32 -9.12 1.80
CA LYS A 88 -2.94 -9.09 1.30
C LYS A 88 -2.22 -10.35 1.78
N VAL A 89 -1.95 -11.27 0.88
CA VAL A 89 -1.41 -12.59 1.18
C VAL A 89 0.06 -12.63 0.78
N LYS A 90 0.93 -12.88 1.77
CA LYS A 90 2.35 -13.10 1.49
C LYS A 90 2.55 -14.44 0.82
N ILE A 91 3.22 -14.43 -0.34
CA ILE A 91 3.67 -15.59 -1.10
C ILE A 91 5.18 -15.56 -1.25
N GLY A 92 5.77 -16.62 -1.79
CA GLY A 92 7.22 -16.80 -1.82
C GLY A 92 7.72 -17.50 -0.56
N HIS A 93 7.16 -18.66 -0.22
CA HIS A 93 7.55 -19.47 0.93
C HIS A 93 9.07 -19.70 0.98
N PRO A 94 9.68 -19.81 2.18
CA PRO A 94 11.08 -20.18 2.31
C PRO A 94 11.34 -21.58 1.72
N GLY A 95 12.49 -21.75 1.08
CA GLY A 95 12.93 -23.00 0.50
C GLY A 95 13.55 -22.80 -0.88
N ASP A 96 13.79 -23.89 -1.60
CA ASP A 96 14.12 -23.81 -3.02
C ASP A 96 12.86 -23.45 -3.85
N GLU A 97 13.02 -23.30 -5.16
CA GLU A 97 11.91 -22.86 -6.03
C GLU A 97 10.72 -23.83 -6.04
N GLU A 98 10.97 -25.14 -5.99
CA GLU A 98 9.91 -26.16 -5.98
C GLU A 98 9.17 -26.14 -4.64
N GLU A 99 9.91 -26.08 -3.54
CA GLU A 99 9.34 -25.97 -2.18
C GLU A 99 8.53 -24.66 -2.02
N MET A 100 9.07 -23.54 -2.55
CA MET A 100 8.41 -22.24 -2.53
C MET A 100 7.05 -22.29 -3.26
N VAL A 101 7.03 -22.76 -4.50
CA VAL A 101 5.79 -22.85 -5.29
C VAL A 101 4.79 -23.80 -4.65
N ALA A 102 5.24 -24.96 -4.14
CA ALA A 102 4.36 -25.91 -3.45
C ALA A 102 3.77 -25.30 -2.17
N GLY A 103 4.59 -24.64 -1.36
CA GLY A 103 4.15 -23.95 -0.14
C GLY A 103 3.15 -22.83 -0.40
N ASP A 104 3.34 -22.06 -1.47
CA ASP A 104 2.41 -21.00 -1.88
C ASP A 104 1.07 -21.58 -2.35
N ILE A 105 1.09 -22.66 -3.13
CA ILE A 105 -0.14 -23.36 -3.56
C ILE A 105 -0.92 -23.87 -2.35
N ASP A 106 -0.26 -24.56 -1.42
CA ASP A 106 -0.91 -25.11 -0.22
C ASP A 106 -1.46 -24.00 0.68
N GLY A 107 -0.69 -22.92 0.88
CA GLY A 107 -1.10 -21.75 1.66
C GLY A 107 -2.33 -21.08 1.07
N LEU A 108 -2.34 -20.84 -0.24
CA LEU A 108 -3.46 -20.21 -0.95
C LEU A 108 -4.69 -21.13 -0.97
N ALA A 109 -4.53 -22.45 -1.17
CA ALA A 109 -5.62 -23.41 -1.11
C ALA A 109 -6.24 -23.50 0.29
N ARG A 110 -5.40 -23.45 1.34
CA ARG A 110 -5.86 -23.39 2.76
C ARG A 110 -6.66 -22.11 2.99
N LEU A 111 -6.11 -20.94 2.61
CA LEU A 111 -6.77 -19.65 2.79
C LEU A 111 -8.10 -19.61 2.05
N HIS A 112 -8.13 -20.07 0.80
CA HIS A 112 -9.34 -20.08 -0.01
C HIS A 112 -10.47 -20.93 0.60
N ARG A 113 -10.13 -22.07 1.23
CA ARG A 113 -11.10 -22.88 2.00
C ARG A 113 -11.63 -22.15 3.24
N ILE A 114 -10.78 -21.37 3.94
CA ILE A 114 -11.21 -20.60 5.12
C ILE A 114 -12.14 -19.48 4.72
N VAL A 115 -11.81 -18.75 3.65
CA VAL A 115 -12.61 -17.66 3.11
C VAL A 115 -13.96 -18.15 2.57
N GLY A 116 -13.97 -19.27 1.84
CA GLY A 116 -15.19 -19.85 1.26
C GLY A 116 -16.02 -18.84 0.48
N ASP A 117 -17.32 -18.84 0.74
CA ASP A 117 -18.32 -17.94 0.14
C ASP A 117 -18.62 -16.70 1.00
N THR A 118 -17.66 -16.27 1.83
CA THR A 118 -17.81 -15.06 2.64
C THR A 118 -18.15 -13.86 1.74
N ALA A 119 -19.32 -13.26 1.98
CA ALA A 119 -19.77 -12.07 1.25
C ALA A 119 -18.94 -10.85 1.64
N CYS A 120 -18.74 -9.95 0.69
CA CYS A 120 -17.94 -8.75 0.87
C CYS A 120 -18.60 -7.54 0.19
N ALA A 121 -18.83 -6.46 0.93
CA ALA A 121 -19.35 -5.21 0.37
C ALA A 121 -18.27 -4.30 -0.25
N LEU A 122 -16.98 -4.63 -0.05
CA LEU A 122 -15.86 -3.82 -0.51
C LEU A 122 -15.40 -4.17 -1.93
N THR A 123 -15.93 -5.21 -2.52
CA THR A 123 -15.60 -5.67 -3.88
C THR A 123 -16.80 -5.58 -4.81
N THR A 124 -16.53 -5.34 -6.08
CA THR A 124 -17.59 -5.15 -7.08
C THR A 124 -18.38 -6.43 -7.40
N ASP A 125 -17.81 -7.60 -7.12
CA ASP A 125 -18.44 -8.92 -7.32
C ASP A 125 -19.03 -9.51 -6.04
N GLY A 126 -18.91 -8.79 -4.90
CA GLY A 126 -19.47 -9.21 -3.62
C GLY A 126 -18.70 -10.33 -2.91
N ARG A 127 -17.50 -10.69 -3.36
CA ARG A 127 -16.66 -11.76 -2.79
C ARG A 127 -15.37 -11.21 -2.20
N VAL A 128 -14.86 -11.84 -1.14
CA VAL A 128 -13.53 -11.51 -0.62
C VAL A 128 -12.47 -11.72 -1.70
N ALA A 129 -11.62 -10.75 -1.90
CA ALA A 129 -10.58 -10.74 -2.92
C ALA A 129 -9.17 -10.93 -2.33
N TYR A 130 -8.24 -11.35 -3.17
CA TYR A 130 -6.86 -11.58 -2.79
C TYR A 130 -5.92 -10.58 -3.46
N TYR A 131 -5.03 -10.05 -2.68
CA TYR A 131 -3.92 -9.24 -3.09
C TYR A 131 -2.65 -10.05 -2.76
N LEU A 132 -2.01 -10.65 -3.76
CA LEU A 132 -0.83 -11.47 -3.54
C LEU A 132 0.42 -10.60 -3.51
N ASP A 133 1.32 -10.82 -2.55
CA ASP A 133 2.57 -10.06 -2.43
C ASP A 133 3.75 -11.03 -2.26
N ALA A 134 4.61 -11.06 -3.28
CA ALA A 134 5.76 -11.95 -3.34
C ALA A 134 7.05 -11.32 -2.79
N ASN A 135 7.09 -10.01 -2.55
CA ASN A 135 8.28 -9.27 -2.10
C ASN A 135 9.57 -9.67 -2.84
N GLY A 136 9.48 -9.84 -4.16
CA GLY A 136 10.63 -10.18 -5.01
C GLY A 136 11.18 -11.59 -4.81
N ARG A 137 10.38 -12.56 -4.42
CA ARG A 137 10.86 -13.91 -4.11
C ARG A 137 11.02 -14.81 -5.33
N TYR A 138 10.27 -14.60 -6.39
CA TYR A 138 10.36 -15.38 -7.61
C TYR A 138 11.57 -14.92 -8.45
N ARG A 139 12.22 -15.84 -9.11
CA ARG A 139 13.36 -15.56 -10.00
C ARG A 139 13.07 -15.87 -11.46
N ARG A 140 12.09 -16.73 -11.71
CA ARG A 140 11.71 -17.18 -13.06
C ARG A 140 10.20 -17.05 -13.25
N ARG A 141 9.84 -16.59 -14.45
CA ARG A 141 8.44 -16.44 -14.85
C ARG A 141 7.68 -17.76 -14.80
N GLU A 142 8.32 -18.86 -15.22
CA GLU A 142 7.73 -20.19 -15.28
C GLU A 142 7.30 -20.71 -13.89
N ALA A 143 8.05 -20.37 -12.85
CA ALA A 143 7.67 -20.72 -11.48
C ALA A 143 6.38 -19.99 -11.06
N LEU A 144 6.25 -18.72 -11.41
CA LEU A 144 5.04 -17.93 -11.15
C LEU A 144 3.86 -18.44 -11.98
N GLU A 145 4.06 -18.79 -13.25
CA GLU A 145 3.03 -19.37 -14.11
C GLU A 145 2.47 -20.69 -13.52
N ARG A 146 3.35 -21.55 -12.99
CA ARG A 146 2.94 -22.79 -12.29
C ARG A 146 2.04 -22.49 -11.07
N LEU A 147 2.37 -21.47 -10.29
CA LEU A 147 1.51 -21.02 -9.20
C LEU A 147 0.14 -20.57 -9.75
N LEU A 148 0.13 -19.70 -10.76
CA LEU A 148 -1.11 -19.15 -11.31
C LEU A 148 -1.99 -20.23 -11.95
N GLU A 149 -1.41 -21.24 -12.63
CA GLU A 149 -2.13 -22.40 -13.11
C GLU A 149 -2.75 -23.24 -11.98
N ALA A 150 -2.02 -23.41 -10.87
CA ALA A 150 -2.54 -24.14 -9.72
C ALA A 150 -3.70 -23.41 -9.05
N VAL A 151 -3.59 -22.10 -8.84
CA VAL A 151 -4.66 -21.29 -8.22
C VAL A 151 -5.87 -21.15 -9.16
N HIS A 152 -5.66 -21.20 -10.48
CA HIS A 152 -6.76 -21.28 -11.44
C HIS A 152 -7.57 -22.58 -11.25
N ARG A 153 -6.88 -23.72 -11.12
CA ARG A 153 -7.55 -25.03 -10.93
C ARG A 153 -8.38 -25.12 -9.64
N ILE A 154 -8.06 -24.35 -8.63
CA ILE A 154 -8.84 -24.30 -7.38
C ILE A 154 -9.88 -23.18 -7.34
N GLY A 155 -10.08 -22.45 -8.47
CA GLY A 155 -11.08 -21.38 -8.60
C GLY A 155 -10.74 -20.07 -7.88
N LEU A 156 -9.46 -19.87 -7.53
CA LEU A 156 -9.02 -18.66 -6.81
C LEU A 156 -8.63 -17.53 -7.77
N LEU A 157 -8.23 -17.83 -9.00
CA LEU A 157 -7.64 -16.88 -9.94
C LEU A 157 -8.52 -15.64 -10.17
N ASP A 158 -9.83 -15.83 -10.36
CA ASP A 158 -10.80 -14.76 -10.62
C ASP A 158 -11.01 -13.82 -9.41
N ARG A 159 -10.46 -14.18 -8.25
CA ARG A 159 -10.52 -13.38 -7.01
C ARG A 159 -9.21 -12.66 -6.74
N ILE A 160 -8.18 -12.80 -7.58
CA ILE A 160 -6.91 -12.08 -7.45
C ILE A 160 -7.06 -10.69 -8.04
N LEU A 161 -7.01 -9.66 -7.21
CA LEU A 161 -7.02 -8.26 -7.64
C LEU A 161 -5.69 -7.85 -8.27
N LEU A 162 -4.59 -8.27 -7.64
CA LEU A 162 -3.23 -7.98 -8.09
C LEU A 162 -2.21 -8.95 -7.50
N LEU A 163 -1.06 -9.00 -8.15
CA LEU A 163 0.16 -9.69 -7.73
C LEU A 163 1.29 -8.67 -7.64
N GLU A 164 1.72 -8.36 -6.43
CA GLU A 164 2.74 -7.35 -6.14
C GLU A 164 4.13 -7.93 -6.12
N GLU A 165 5.07 -7.18 -6.69
CA GLU A 165 6.52 -7.40 -6.72
C GLU A 165 6.90 -8.88 -6.84
N PRO A 166 6.57 -9.55 -7.95
CA PRO A 166 6.81 -10.99 -8.06
C PRO A 166 8.30 -11.34 -8.11
N PHE A 167 9.13 -10.51 -8.76
CA PHE A 167 10.50 -10.91 -9.14
C PHE A 167 11.57 -10.23 -8.29
N ALA A 168 12.64 -11.00 -8.03
CA ALA A 168 13.81 -10.54 -7.29
C ALA A 168 14.49 -9.33 -7.97
N ALA A 169 15.07 -8.44 -7.17
CA ALA A 169 15.65 -7.19 -7.63
C ALA A 169 16.73 -7.34 -8.71
N ASP A 170 17.42 -8.47 -8.74
CA ASP A 170 18.48 -8.76 -9.72
C ASP A 170 17.97 -9.36 -11.05
N VAL A 171 16.68 -9.66 -11.16
CA VAL A 171 16.05 -10.19 -12.39
C VAL A 171 14.82 -9.39 -12.84
N VAL A 172 14.25 -8.53 -11.99
CA VAL A 172 13.00 -7.81 -12.25
C VAL A 172 13.06 -6.92 -13.51
N GLU A 173 14.26 -6.46 -13.89
CA GLU A 173 14.49 -5.64 -15.08
C GLU A 173 14.39 -6.42 -16.40
N ASP A 174 14.50 -7.74 -16.34
CA ASP A 174 14.59 -8.61 -17.52
C ASP A 174 13.33 -9.45 -17.74
N VAL A 175 12.37 -9.43 -16.78
CA VAL A 175 11.18 -10.28 -16.84
C VAL A 175 9.96 -9.53 -17.33
N ASP A 176 9.54 -9.85 -18.55
CA ASP A 176 8.27 -9.38 -19.12
C ASP A 176 7.09 -10.12 -18.51
N VAL A 177 6.10 -9.36 -17.97
CA VAL A 177 4.91 -9.93 -17.33
C VAL A 177 3.67 -9.89 -18.21
N ARG A 178 3.76 -9.43 -19.45
CA ARG A 178 2.66 -9.43 -20.40
C ARG A 178 2.09 -10.82 -20.61
N GLY A 179 0.77 -10.91 -20.67
CA GLY A 179 0.07 -12.18 -20.86
C GLY A 179 -0.14 -13.02 -19.60
N LEU A 180 0.39 -12.59 -18.43
CA LEU A 180 -0.03 -13.21 -17.18
C LEU A 180 -1.52 -12.92 -16.92
N PRO A 181 -2.28 -13.88 -16.37
CA PRO A 181 -3.75 -13.76 -16.21
C PRO A 181 -4.16 -12.88 -15.02
N VAL A 182 -3.21 -12.17 -14.40
CA VAL A 182 -3.42 -11.30 -13.25
C VAL A 182 -2.76 -9.94 -13.49
N ARG A 183 -3.30 -8.89 -12.85
CA ARG A 183 -2.64 -7.58 -12.84
C ARG A 183 -1.38 -7.65 -11.97
N VAL A 184 -0.23 -7.38 -12.56
CA VAL A 184 1.03 -7.31 -11.83
C VAL A 184 1.28 -5.89 -11.38
N ALA A 185 1.67 -5.71 -10.12
CA ALA A 185 2.02 -4.45 -9.51
C ALA A 185 3.49 -4.41 -9.12
N ALA A 186 4.11 -3.24 -9.22
CA ALA A 186 5.46 -2.99 -8.73
C ALA A 186 5.42 -2.20 -7.41
N ASP A 187 6.34 -2.50 -6.50
CA ASP A 187 6.52 -1.81 -5.21
C ASP A 187 8.01 -1.56 -4.91
N GLU A 188 8.73 -2.57 -4.42
CA GLU A 188 10.13 -2.41 -4.00
C GLU A 188 11.04 -1.94 -5.14
N SER A 189 10.71 -2.29 -6.35
CA SER A 189 11.44 -1.89 -7.56
C SER A 189 11.12 -0.48 -8.07
N LEU A 190 10.27 0.30 -7.35
CA LEU A 190 9.88 1.66 -7.72
C LEU A 190 10.50 2.69 -6.78
N HIS A 191 11.28 3.61 -7.32
CA HIS A 191 11.91 4.69 -6.54
C HIS A 191 11.78 6.07 -7.19
N ASP A 192 11.44 6.11 -8.47
CA ASP A 192 11.24 7.35 -9.23
C ASP A 192 10.32 7.10 -10.45
N PRO A 193 9.92 8.16 -11.19
CA PRO A 193 9.05 8.02 -12.36
C PRO A 193 9.61 7.15 -13.49
N ALA A 194 10.93 7.09 -13.66
CA ALA A 194 11.55 6.26 -14.70
C ALA A 194 11.35 4.76 -14.40
N ASP A 195 11.34 4.38 -13.14
CA ASP A 195 11.02 3.01 -12.74
C ASP A 195 9.57 2.67 -13.12
N VAL A 196 8.62 3.61 -12.96
CA VAL A 196 7.22 3.40 -13.35
C VAL A 196 7.11 3.18 -14.86
N GLU A 197 7.76 4.02 -15.68
CA GLU A 197 7.80 3.87 -17.14
C GLU A 197 8.41 2.52 -17.53
N ARG A 198 9.51 2.14 -16.90
CA ARG A 198 10.16 0.85 -17.14
C ARG A 198 9.27 -0.34 -16.80
N ARG A 199 8.55 -0.31 -15.68
CA ARG A 199 7.59 -1.37 -15.32
C ARG A 199 6.43 -1.44 -16.30
N HIS A 200 5.92 -0.30 -16.76
CA HIS A 200 4.89 -0.27 -17.80
C HIS A 200 5.36 -0.97 -19.09
N GLU A 201 6.59 -0.70 -19.54
CA GLU A 201 7.18 -1.35 -20.71
C GLU A 201 7.28 -2.88 -20.57
N LEU A 202 7.48 -3.38 -19.35
CA LEU A 202 7.51 -4.80 -19.02
C LEU A 202 6.12 -5.43 -18.82
N GLY A 203 5.04 -4.62 -18.95
CA GLY A 203 3.66 -5.10 -18.88
C GLY A 203 3.02 -5.03 -17.49
N TYR A 204 3.66 -4.39 -16.51
CA TYR A 204 3.04 -4.16 -15.21
C TYR A 204 1.82 -3.24 -15.38
N GLY A 205 0.73 -3.55 -14.69
CA GLY A 205 -0.54 -2.84 -14.79
C GLY A 205 -0.89 -2.00 -13.56
N ALA A 206 -0.09 -2.07 -12.50
CA ALA A 206 -0.31 -1.30 -11.28
C ALA A 206 1.00 -0.90 -10.59
N VAL A 207 0.90 0.13 -9.71
CA VAL A 207 2.02 0.66 -8.92
C VAL A 207 1.60 0.91 -7.49
N ALA A 208 2.43 0.47 -6.55
CA ALA A 208 2.30 0.75 -5.13
C ALA A 208 2.92 2.12 -4.81
N ILE A 209 2.09 3.05 -4.36
CA ILE A 209 2.51 4.40 -3.95
C ILE A 209 2.67 4.41 -2.44
N LYS A 210 3.78 4.95 -1.94
CA LYS A 210 4.09 5.01 -0.50
C LYS A 210 4.41 6.45 -0.05
N PRO A 211 3.42 7.34 0.08
CA PRO A 211 3.66 8.74 0.48
C PRO A 211 4.42 8.85 1.80
N ALA A 212 4.06 8.02 2.78
CA ALA A 212 4.73 7.96 4.07
C ALA A 212 5.90 6.95 4.14
N GLY A 213 6.30 6.38 3.02
CA GLY A 213 7.40 5.41 2.94
C GLY A 213 8.50 5.79 1.95
N LYS A 214 8.14 6.53 0.88
CA LYS A 214 9.06 6.96 -0.19
C LYS A 214 9.01 8.47 -0.46
N THR A 215 8.48 9.27 0.47
CA THR A 215 8.17 10.70 0.43
C THR A 215 6.93 11.06 -0.38
N LEU A 216 6.26 12.15 0.00
CA LEU A 216 5.10 12.67 -0.76
C LEU A 216 5.52 13.20 -2.13
N SER A 217 6.68 13.86 -2.21
CA SER A 217 7.21 14.41 -3.46
C SER A 217 7.38 13.32 -4.51
N VAL A 218 8.07 12.23 -4.17
CA VAL A 218 8.24 11.06 -5.06
C VAL A 218 6.89 10.40 -5.36
N ALA A 219 6.00 10.29 -4.38
CA ALA A 219 4.66 9.74 -4.58
C ALA A 219 3.86 10.52 -5.63
N PHE A 220 3.90 11.85 -5.62
CA PHE A 220 3.25 12.67 -6.61
C PHE A 220 3.82 12.46 -8.02
N ASP A 221 5.13 12.39 -8.15
CA ASP A 221 5.78 12.15 -9.43
C ASP A 221 5.44 10.76 -9.99
N MET A 222 5.43 9.73 -9.12
CA MET A 222 5.04 8.36 -9.51
C MET A 222 3.56 8.26 -9.90
N VAL A 223 2.65 8.96 -9.19
CA VAL A 223 1.23 9.02 -9.56
C VAL A 223 1.04 9.69 -10.93
N ALA A 224 1.80 10.76 -11.19
CA ALA A 224 1.75 11.44 -12.49
C ALA A 224 2.15 10.49 -13.63
N GLU A 225 3.26 9.76 -13.47
CA GLU A 225 3.74 8.84 -14.50
C GLU A 225 2.82 7.62 -14.63
N ALA A 226 2.33 7.05 -13.53
CA ALA A 226 1.36 5.96 -13.57
C ALA A 226 0.09 6.35 -14.33
N HIS A 227 -0.44 7.54 -14.08
CA HIS A 227 -1.62 8.05 -14.78
C HIS A 227 -1.34 8.24 -16.29
N LYS A 228 -0.20 8.82 -16.65
CA LYS A 228 0.24 9.01 -18.05
C LYS A 228 0.35 7.65 -18.78
N SER A 229 0.88 6.64 -18.11
CA SER A 229 1.05 5.28 -18.64
C SER A 229 -0.20 4.41 -18.57
N GLY A 230 -1.31 4.92 -17.99
CA GLY A 230 -2.57 4.16 -17.84
C GLY A 230 -2.47 3.03 -16.79
N MET A 231 -1.47 3.07 -15.90
CA MET A 231 -1.33 2.13 -14.81
C MET A 231 -2.24 2.49 -13.63
N THR A 232 -2.72 1.49 -12.91
CA THR A 232 -3.52 1.70 -11.70
C THR A 232 -2.60 1.98 -10.51
N ALA A 233 -2.80 3.11 -9.83
CA ALA A 233 -2.08 3.41 -8.59
C ALA A 233 -2.93 3.01 -7.37
N PHE A 234 -2.28 2.50 -6.32
CA PHE A 234 -2.87 2.25 -5.00
C PHE A 234 -1.84 2.57 -3.91
N VAL A 235 -2.28 2.65 -2.66
CA VAL A 235 -1.37 3.03 -1.58
C VAL A 235 -0.97 1.80 -0.77
N ALA A 236 0.33 1.58 -0.65
CA ALA A 236 0.93 0.59 0.24
C ALA A 236 1.58 1.26 1.45
N ASP A 237 1.88 0.48 2.49
CA ASP A 237 2.39 0.96 3.78
C ASP A 237 3.77 0.36 4.11
N ASN A 238 4.46 1.03 5.05
CA ASN A 238 5.71 0.60 5.67
C ASN A 238 5.57 0.58 7.21
N ALA A 239 4.45 0.10 7.74
CA ALA A 239 4.14 0.16 9.16
C ALA A 239 4.14 1.60 9.72
N CYS A 240 3.36 2.49 9.11
CA CYS A 240 3.27 3.88 9.52
C CYS A 240 2.58 4.04 10.88
N VAL A 241 3.05 5.00 11.68
CA VAL A 241 2.33 5.49 12.86
C VAL A 241 1.04 6.22 12.43
N PRO A 242 0.00 6.36 13.31
CA PRO A 242 -1.31 6.89 12.90
C PRO A 242 -1.26 8.22 12.17
N TRP A 243 -0.39 9.15 12.60
CA TRP A 243 -0.30 10.45 11.94
C TRP A 243 0.33 10.39 10.54
N LEU A 244 1.32 9.52 10.31
CA LEU A 244 1.87 9.29 8.98
C LEU A 244 0.89 8.55 8.07
N LEU A 245 0.05 7.67 8.64
CA LEU A 245 -1.01 7.00 7.90
C LEU A 245 -2.00 7.99 7.28
N GLU A 246 -2.23 9.17 7.89
CA GLU A 246 -3.11 10.19 7.31
C GLU A 246 -2.56 10.77 5.99
N TRP A 247 -1.22 10.84 5.82
CA TRP A 247 -0.63 11.21 4.52
C TRP A 247 -0.94 10.15 3.45
N ASN A 248 -0.83 8.88 3.80
CA ASN A 248 -1.18 7.76 2.92
C ASN A 248 -2.67 7.80 2.55
N LYS A 249 -3.56 7.97 3.54
CA LYS A 249 -5.02 8.04 3.30
C LYS A 249 -5.41 9.25 2.44
N ASN A 250 -4.75 10.40 2.60
CA ASN A 250 -5.03 11.56 1.76
C ASN A 250 -4.72 11.31 0.28
N VAL A 251 -3.67 10.55 -0.03
CA VAL A 251 -3.39 10.15 -1.41
C VAL A 251 -4.38 9.07 -1.87
N ALA A 252 -4.57 8.00 -1.10
CA ALA A 252 -5.49 6.90 -1.44
C ALA A 252 -6.92 7.39 -1.70
N ALA A 253 -7.40 8.37 -0.90
CA ALA A 253 -8.73 8.96 -1.04
C ALA A 253 -8.93 9.76 -2.34
N ARG A 254 -7.85 10.13 -3.00
CA ARG A 254 -7.86 10.94 -4.23
C ARG A 254 -7.53 10.17 -5.50
N LEU A 255 -7.08 8.94 -5.35
CA LEU A 255 -6.91 8.02 -6.49
C LEU A 255 -8.27 7.55 -7.02
N PRO A 256 -8.36 7.14 -8.29
CA PRO A 256 -9.53 6.43 -8.83
C PRO A 256 -9.88 5.18 -8.01
N ASP A 257 -11.09 4.69 -8.18
CA ASP A 257 -11.47 3.36 -7.66
C ASP A 257 -10.47 2.31 -8.15
N PHE A 258 -10.00 1.46 -7.22
CA PHE A 258 -9.16 0.35 -7.65
C PHE A 258 -10.04 -0.68 -8.38
N PRO A 259 -9.66 -1.15 -9.58
CA PRO A 259 -10.46 -2.10 -10.35
C PRO A 259 -10.78 -3.37 -9.54
N GLY A 260 -12.08 -3.67 -9.38
CA GLY A 260 -12.58 -4.76 -8.55
C GLY A 260 -12.90 -4.37 -7.11
N VAL A 261 -12.59 -3.14 -6.69
CA VAL A 261 -12.85 -2.60 -5.34
C VAL A 261 -13.90 -1.48 -5.41
N CYS A 262 -14.76 -1.38 -4.41
CA CYS A 262 -15.72 -0.29 -4.25
C CYS A 262 -15.06 0.89 -3.53
N GLY A 263 -14.25 1.66 -4.25
CA GLY A 263 -13.48 2.79 -3.72
C GLY A 263 -11.97 2.63 -3.84
N GLY A 264 -11.23 3.38 -3.01
CA GLY A 264 -9.78 3.31 -2.94
C GLY A 264 -9.26 2.04 -2.27
N LEU A 265 -8.00 1.72 -2.50
CA LEU A 265 -7.31 0.59 -1.86
C LEU A 265 -6.10 1.11 -1.07
N ILE A 266 -5.96 0.66 0.18
CA ILE A 266 -4.82 0.93 1.02
C ILE A 266 -4.36 -0.32 1.77
N GLU A 267 -3.06 -0.54 1.84
CA GLU A 267 -2.45 -1.39 2.86
C GLU A 267 -2.12 -0.53 4.08
N SER A 268 -2.36 -1.03 5.27
CA SER A 268 -1.86 -0.46 6.53
C SER A 268 -1.68 -1.56 7.55
N ASN A 269 -0.50 -1.66 8.11
CA ASN A 269 -0.09 -2.68 9.06
C ASN A 269 0.56 -2.08 10.33
N GLY A 270 0.38 -0.79 10.57
CA GLY A 270 0.91 -0.12 11.76
C GLY A 270 0.33 -0.69 13.05
N ALA A 271 -0.96 -1.02 13.07
CA ALA A 271 -1.64 -1.58 14.24
C ALA A 271 -1.04 -2.91 14.73
N GLU A 272 -0.55 -3.73 13.80
CA GLU A 272 0.10 -5.01 14.08
C GLU A 272 1.56 -4.86 14.51
N ASN A 273 2.21 -3.75 14.14
CA ASN A 273 3.64 -3.53 14.37
C ASN A 273 3.94 -2.68 15.60
N TYR A 274 3.02 -1.81 16.04
CA TYR A 274 3.25 -0.91 17.17
C TYR A 274 2.42 -1.31 18.39
N GLY A 275 3.07 -1.84 19.43
CA GLY A 275 2.41 -2.21 20.70
C GLY A 275 1.74 -1.05 21.43
N ARG A 276 2.05 0.22 21.08
CA ARG A 276 1.44 1.44 21.64
C ARG A 276 0.44 2.09 20.67
N TRP A 277 -0.07 1.35 19.71
CA TRP A 277 -0.96 1.88 18.68
C TRP A 277 -2.15 2.67 19.25
N GLN A 278 -2.84 2.09 20.25
CA GLN A 278 -3.97 2.77 20.88
C GLN A 278 -3.58 4.11 21.52
N GLN A 279 -2.44 4.15 22.22
CA GLN A 279 -1.94 5.41 22.79
C GLN A 279 -1.60 6.42 21.69
N MET A 280 -1.01 5.99 20.57
CA MET A 280 -0.73 6.88 19.44
C MET A 280 -2.02 7.46 18.82
N LEU A 281 -3.10 6.69 18.78
CA LEU A 281 -4.42 7.18 18.35
C LEU A 281 -4.99 8.23 19.31
N GLU A 282 -4.80 8.07 20.63
CA GLU A 282 -5.20 9.04 21.64
C GLU A 282 -4.36 10.33 21.57
N GLU A 283 -3.13 10.24 21.13
CA GLU A 283 -2.21 11.37 20.93
C GLU A 283 -2.40 12.06 19.55
N HIS A 284 -3.25 11.49 18.68
CA HIS A 284 -3.49 12.06 17.36
C HIS A 284 -4.25 13.40 17.46
N PRO A 285 -3.95 14.42 16.60
CA PRO A 285 -4.65 15.71 16.63
C PRO A 285 -6.18 15.61 16.55
N CYS A 286 -6.68 14.59 15.84
CA CYS A 286 -8.10 14.29 15.70
C CYS A 286 -8.51 13.06 16.53
N ALA A 287 -7.95 12.89 17.74
CA ALA A 287 -8.27 11.75 18.61
C ALA A 287 -9.79 11.54 18.74
N GLY A 288 -10.24 10.29 18.56
CA GLY A 288 -11.66 9.94 18.59
C GLY A 288 -12.40 10.14 17.28
N ALA A 289 -11.79 10.69 16.24
CA ALA A 289 -12.41 10.84 14.93
C ALA A 289 -12.72 9.47 14.29
N PRO A 290 -13.87 9.31 13.61
CA PRO A 290 -14.32 8.01 13.10
C PRO A 290 -13.40 7.43 12.01
N TRP A 291 -12.69 8.26 11.28
CA TRP A 291 -11.78 7.85 10.20
C TRP A 291 -10.43 7.30 10.68
N LEU A 292 -10.09 7.43 11.98
CA LEU A 292 -8.81 6.96 12.53
C LEU A 292 -8.72 5.43 12.63
N ALA A 293 -9.86 4.75 12.69
CA ALA A 293 -9.94 3.30 12.79
C ALA A 293 -10.72 2.71 11.61
N ALA A 294 -10.23 1.62 11.05
CA ALA A 294 -10.98 0.87 10.05
C ALA A 294 -12.19 0.20 10.70
N ARG A 295 -13.32 0.21 10.00
CA ARG A 295 -14.56 -0.49 10.39
C ARG A 295 -15.08 -1.22 9.15
N GLU A 296 -15.59 -2.43 9.35
CA GLU A 296 -16.10 -3.24 8.24
C GLU A 296 -15.08 -3.36 7.09
N GLY A 297 -13.79 -3.48 7.44
CA GLY A 297 -12.69 -3.65 6.50
C GLY A 297 -12.28 -2.39 5.71
N ALA A 298 -12.75 -1.19 6.07
CA ALA A 298 -12.42 0.06 5.39
C ALA A 298 -12.25 1.25 6.34
N TYR A 299 -11.50 2.26 5.91
CA TYR A 299 -11.54 3.60 6.49
C TYR A 299 -12.69 4.39 5.85
N HIS A 300 -13.59 4.92 6.67
CA HIS A 300 -14.71 5.74 6.22
C HIS A 300 -14.36 7.23 6.38
N LEU A 301 -14.42 7.96 5.28
CA LEU A 301 -13.98 9.34 5.17
C LEU A 301 -15.19 10.25 5.03
N ASP A 302 -15.58 10.91 6.14
CA ASP A 302 -16.68 11.86 6.19
C ASP A 302 -16.25 13.28 5.73
N ASP A 303 -17.18 14.23 5.80
CA ASP A 303 -16.90 15.60 5.41
C ASP A 303 -15.86 16.27 6.33
N ASP A 304 -15.85 15.89 7.63
CA ASP A 304 -14.87 16.41 8.58
C ASP A 304 -13.44 15.92 8.26
N TYR A 305 -13.30 14.66 7.82
CA TYR A 305 -12.03 14.17 7.28
C TYR A 305 -11.53 15.05 6.13
N TRP A 306 -12.41 15.32 5.16
CA TRP A 306 -12.05 16.11 3.98
C TRP A 306 -11.71 17.55 4.31
N GLN A 307 -12.43 18.15 5.25
CA GLN A 307 -12.19 19.52 5.72
C GLN A 307 -10.86 19.62 6.47
N GLN A 308 -10.52 18.63 7.29
CA GLN A 308 -9.33 18.63 8.13
C GLN A 308 -8.13 17.91 7.46
N SER A 309 -8.33 17.25 6.32
CA SER A 309 -7.32 16.44 5.65
C SER A 309 -6.71 15.39 6.60
N GLY A 310 -7.56 14.71 7.37
CA GLY A 310 -7.13 13.73 8.38
C GLY A 310 -6.36 14.32 9.56
N GLY A 311 -6.26 15.65 9.68
CA GLY A 311 -5.56 16.33 10.78
C GLY A 311 -4.07 16.59 10.51
N ILE A 312 -3.56 16.36 9.30
CA ILE A 312 -2.11 16.54 9.00
C ILE A 312 -1.63 17.97 9.14
N PHE A 313 -2.53 18.96 9.10
CA PHE A 313 -2.21 20.39 9.29
C PHE A 313 -2.35 20.85 10.76
N LEU A 314 -2.71 19.94 11.67
CA LEU A 314 -2.87 20.25 13.08
C LEU A 314 -1.63 19.84 13.87
N ASP A 315 -1.28 20.64 14.88
CA ASP A 315 -0.16 20.34 15.76
C ASP A 315 -0.50 19.18 16.72
N PRO A 316 0.27 18.08 16.71
CA PRO A 316 0.10 17.00 17.67
C PRO A 316 0.45 17.52 19.10
N ALA A 317 -0.48 17.38 20.03
CA ALA A 317 -0.31 17.88 21.39
C ALA A 317 0.96 17.39 22.13
N PRO A 318 1.42 16.12 21.94
CA PRO A 318 2.68 15.65 22.53
C PRO A 318 3.89 16.46 22.06
N TYR A 319 3.99 16.74 20.76
CA TYR A 319 5.13 17.48 20.19
C TYR A 319 5.09 18.97 20.56
N SER A 320 3.92 19.56 20.62
CA SER A 320 3.75 20.94 21.05
C SER A 320 4.21 21.17 22.50
N ARG A 321 4.14 20.13 23.36
CA ARG A 321 4.69 20.19 24.73
C ARG A 321 6.20 20.17 24.77
N LEU A 322 6.83 19.38 23.87
CA LEU A 322 8.29 19.29 23.77
C LEU A 322 8.94 20.57 23.23
N LEU A 323 8.20 21.33 22.42
CA LEU A 323 8.69 22.57 21.81
C LEU A 323 8.48 23.82 22.70
N ARG A 324 7.78 23.72 23.85
CA ARG A 324 7.64 24.85 24.80
C ARG A 324 8.96 25.01 25.55
N PRO A 325 9.55 26.22 25.56
CA PRO A 325 10.66 26.47 26.44
C PRO A 325 10.25 26.20 27.89
N ALA A 326 11.16 25.57 28.66
CA ALA A 326 10.95 25.32 30.08
C ALA A 326 10.89 26.63 30.87
#